data_dd43c18d56b645c16db5803caaa8b271
#
_entry.id   dd43c18d56b645c16db5803caaa8b271
#
_cell.length_a   1.000
_cell.length_b   1.000
_cell.length_c   1.000
_cell.angle_alpha   90.00
_cell.angle_beta   90.00
_cell.angle_gamma   90.00
#
_symmetry.space_group_name_H-M   'P 1'
#
loop_
_entity.id
_entity.type
_entity.pdbx_description
1 polymer ?
#
loop_
_entity_poly.entity_id
_entity_poly.type
_entity_poly.pdbx_seq_one_letter_code
_entity_poly.pdbx_strand_id
1 'polypeptide(L)'
;VHVTGVQTCALPICKKLGVIGLGAIGVLVANAANKLGMEVYGYDPFMSVNSAWALSKHVRQAKDMDEIFKTCDYITVHVPSTKDTKGMLNKEKFALMKDGARLLNFARGDLVVNEDLLEAVESGKLSKYITDFASQELIGKDNIIVLPHLGASTPESEDNCAKMAVQELKDFLENGNIKNSVNFPAVNQPRESKVRLCITNKNMPNILARISKLFADHNLNIENMVNRSRGDYAYTLIDTNDDVRQDIIERIEAAEGIINVRVIK
;
A
#
# COMPACT_ATOMS: atom_id res chain seq x y z
N VAL A 1 -0.64 36.71 -27.71
CA VAL A 1 -1.83 35.85 -27.79
C VAL A 1 -2.61 36.05 -26.51
N HIS A 2 -3.69 36.84 -26.59
CA HIS A 2 -4.64 36.96 -25.47
C HIS A 2 -5.43 35.65 -25.39
N VAL A 3 -5.11 34.80 -24.40
CA VAL A 3 -5.96 33.71 -24.01
C VAL A 3 -7.13 34.34 -23.24
N THR A 4 -8.27 34.46 -23.86
CA THR A 4 -9.48 34.97 -23.22
C THR A 4 -9.87 34.01 -22.10
N GLY A 5 -10.13 34.55 -20.89
CA GLY A 5 -10.39 33.82 -19.65
C GLY A 5 -11.56 32.80 -19.65
N VAL A 6 -12.26 32.69 -20.78
CA VAL A 6 -13.37 31.72 -20.99
C VAL A 6 -12.88 30.28 -21.14
N GLN A 7 -11.65 30.06 -21.61
CA GLN A 7 -11.12 28.70 -21.77
C GLN A 7 -10.57 28.08 -20.47
N THR A 8 -10.26 28.90 -19.46
CA THR A 8 -9.73 28.39 -18.19
C THR A 8 -10.80 27.76 -17.29
N CYS A 9 -12.07 28.13 -17.45
CA CYS A 9 -13.17 27.54 -16.68
C CYS A 9 -13.59 26.13 -17.13
N ALA A 10 -13.16 25.69 -18.30
CA ALA A 10 -13.45 24.34 -18.84
C ALA A 10 -12.47 23.27 -18.34
N LEU A 11 -11.34 23.67 -17.75
CA LEU A 11 -10.33 22.78 -17.20
C LEU A 11 -10.70 22.40 -15.74
N PRO A 12 -10.09 21.37 -15.15
CA PRO A 12 -10.30 20.99 -13.75
C PRO A 12 -9.81 22.05 -12.74
N ILE A 13 -9.30 23.17 -13.21
CA ILE A 13 -8.92 24.36 -12.43
C ILE A 13 -10.13 24.82 -11.61
N CYS A 14 -9.92 25.16 -10.36
CA CYS A 14 -10.95 25.54 -9.39
C CYS A 14 -11.92 24.41 -8.99
N LYS A 15 -11.74 23.18 -9.43
CA LYS A 15 -12.49 22.03 -8.94
C LYS A 15 -11.76 21.38 -7.76
N LYS A 16 -12.54 20.77 -6.88
CA LYS A 16 -12.02 20.09 -5.71
C LYS A 16 -11.90 18.60 -5.97
N LEU A 17 -10.71 18.05 -5.73
CA LEU A 17 -10.45 16.62 -5.78
C LEU A 17 -10.25 16.07 -4.37
N GLY A 18 -11.04 15.08 -4.00
CA GLY A 18 -10.82 14.28 -2.80
C GLY A 18 -10.01 13.01 -3.13
N VAL A 19 -8.94 12.78 -2.42
CA VAL A 19 -8.10 11.58 -2.54
C VAL A 19 -8.19 10.78 -1.26
N ILE A 20 -8.78 9.59 -1.33
CA ILE A 20 -8.93 8.66 -0.20
C ILE A 20 -7.87 7.58 -0.34
N GLY A 21 -6.93 7.55 0.61
CA GLY A 21 -5.72 6.74 0.55
C GLY A 21 -4.54 7.50 -0.06
N LEU A 22 -3.55 7.83 0.76
CA LEU A 22 -2.33 8.57 0.38
C LEU A 22 -1.09 7.68 0.44
N GLY A 23 -1.24 6.46 -0.08
CA GLY A 23 -0.12 5.54 -0.35
C GLY A 23 0.68 5.96 -1.58
N ALA A 24 1.45 5.02 -2.14
CA ALA A 24 2.34 5.27 -3.28
C ALA A 24 1.62 5.90 -4.50
N ILE A 25 0.39 5.45 -4.80
CA ILE A 25 -0.38 5.95 -5.95
C ILE A 25 -1.13 7.24 -5.57
N GLY A 26 -1.83 7.26 -4.43
CA GLY A 26 -2.64 8.41 -4.02
C GLY A 26 -1.84 9.70 -3.86
N VAL A 27 -0.60 9.63 -3.35
CA VAL A 27 0.32 10.78 -3.28
C VAL A 27 0.65 11.33 -4.66
N LEU A 28 0.92 10.46 -5.64
CA LEU A 28 1.22 10.88 -7.02
C LEU A 28 0.02 11.55 -7.67
N VAL A 29 -1.17 10.98 -7.50
CA VAL A 29 -2.43 11.54 -8.01
C VAL A 29 -2.73 12.90 -7.38
N ALA A 30 -2.61 13.02 -6.06
CA ALA A 30 -2.81 14.26 -5.33
C ALA A 30 -1.85 15.36 -5.81
N ASN A 31 -0.57 15.03 -5.97
CA ASN A 31 0.44 15.96 -6.45
C ASN A 31 0.19 16.38 -7.90
N ALA A 32 -0.18 15.44 -8.77
CA ALA A 32 -0.49 15.74 -10.17
C ALA A 32 -1.72 16.65 -10.29
N ALA A 33 -2.79 16.36 -9.58
CA ALA A 33 -4.01 17.17 -9.56
C ALA A 33 -3.75 18.60 -9.06
N ASN A 34 -2.93 18.73 -8.03
CA ASN A 34 -2.50 20.04 -7.52
C ASN A 34 -1.74 20.85 -8.59
N LYS A 35 -0.84 20.21 -9.34
CA LYS A 35 -0.12 20.85 -10.46
C LYS A 35 -1.06 21.24 -11.62
N LEU A 36 -2.17 20.54 -11.79
CA LEU A 36 -3.21 20.88 -12.76
C LEU A 36 -4.13 22.00 -12.28
N GLY A 37 -3.87 22.59 -11.10
CA GLY A 37 -4.65 23.71 -10.56
C GLY A 37 -5.93 23.32 -9.82
N MET A 38 -6.07 22.06 -9.44
CA MET A 38 -7.17 21.62 -8.58
C MET A 38 -6.88 21.94 -7.11
N GLU A 39 -7.92 22.20 -6.33
CA GLU A 39 -7.86 22.20 -4.88
C GLU A 39 -7.99 20.76 -4.38
N VAL A 40 -6.93 20.23 -3.75
CA VAL A 40 -6.85 18.81 -3.40
C VAL A 40 -7.03 18.61 -1.90
N TYR A 41 -7.94 17.73 -1.53
CA TYR A 41 -8.17 17.22 -0.17
C TYR A 41 -7.72 15.76 -0.10
N GLY A 42 -6.93 15.42 0.90
CA GLY A 42 -6.42 14.07 1.11
C GLY A 42 -6.84 13.51 2.46
N TYR A 43 -7.21 12.23 2.50
CA TYR A 43 -7.50 11.50 3.73
C TYR A 43 -6.82 10.14 3.72
N ASP A 44 -6.02 9.88 4.73
CA ASP A 44 -5.42 8.56 5.01
C ASP A 44 -5.08 8.46 6.51
N PRO A 45 -5.77 7.62 7.29
CA PRO A 45 -5.49 7.46 8.72
C PRO A 45 -4.20 6.68 9.00
N PHE A 46 -3.61 6.04 7.98
CA PHE A 46 -2.42 5.19 8.08
C PHE A 46 -1.24 5.72 7.25
N MET A 47 -1.24 7.03 6.96
CA MET A 47 -0.19 7.65 6.15
C MET A 47 1.21 7.36 6.70
N SER A 48 2.08 6.84 5.84
CA SER A 48 3.49 6.62 6.20
C SER A 48 4.27 7.94 6.22
N VAL A 49 5.36 7.98 6.99
CA VAL A 49 6.27 9.13 7.01
C VAL A 49 6.82 9.42 5.60
N ASN A 50 7.16 8.38 4.84
CA ASN A 50 7.66 8.54 3.47
C ASN A 50 6.61 9.14 2.53
N SER A 51 5.35 8.72 2.65
CA SER A 51 4.23 9.31 1.90
C SER A 51 4.03 10.77 2.25
N ALA A 52 4.13 11.12 3.54
CA ALA A 52 4.00 12.50 4.00
C ALA A 52 5.11 13.42 3.45
N TRP A 53 6.36 12.94 3.40
CA TRP A 53 7.46 13.67 2.79
C TRP A 53 7.32 13.86 1.27
N ALA A 54 6.66 12.92 0.59
CA ALA A 54 6.43 12.99 -0.85
C ALA A 54 5.20 13.83 -1.24
N LEU A 55 4.31 14.13 -0.28
CA LEU A 55 3.08 14.86 -0.52
C LEU A 55 3.34 16.37 -0.66
N SER A 56 2.71 17.01 -1.65
CA SER A 56 2.75 18.45 -1.81
C SER A 56 2.14 19.17 -0.60
N LYS A 57 2.83 20.23 -0.13
CA LYS A 57 2.34 21.09 0.96
C LYS A 57 1.01 21.81 0.65
N HIS A 58 0.58 21.80 -0.59
CA HIS A 58 -0.68 22.42 -1.03
C HIS A 58 -1.87 21.45 -0.98
N VAL A 59 -1.64 20.17 -0.70
CA VAL A 59 -2.73 19.22 -0.43
C VAL A 59 -3.26 19.47 0.97
N ARG A 60 -4.56 19.69 1.09
CA ARG A 60 -5.21 19.91 2.38
C ARG A 60 -5.57 18.57 3.02
N GLN A 61 -5.30 18.45 4.30
CA GLN A 61 -5.76 17.29 5.06
C GLN A 61 -7.27 17.42 5.30
N ALA A 62 -8.03 16.42 4.90
CA ALA A 62 -9.42 16.27 5.30
C ALA A 62 -9.48 15.66 6.71
N LYS A 63 -10.41 16.16 7.52
CA LYS A 63 -10.63 15.69 8.90
C LYS A 63 -11.08 14.21 8.91
N ASP A 64 -11.97 13.88 7.99
CA ASP A 64 -12.53 12.54 7.80
C ASP A 64 -12.94 12.34 6.33
N MET A 65 -13.39 11.14 5.97
CA MET A 65 -13.88 10.87 4.63
C MET A 65 -15.15 11.61 4.28
N ASP A 66 -16.00 11.90 5.25
CA ASP A 66 -17.28 12.58 5.05
C ASP A 66 -17.07 14.04 4.60
N GLU A 67 -15.98 14.68 5.07
CA GLU A 67 -15.58 15.99 4.57
C GLU A 67 -15.26 15.95 3.07
N ILE A 68 -14.55 14.90 2.62
CA ILE A 68 -14.26 14.69 1.20
C ILE A 68 -15.54 14.54 0.41
N PHE A 69 -16.46 13.69 0.85
CA PHE A 69 -17.72 13.45 0.16
C PHE A 69 -18.56 14.73 0.04
N LYS A 70 -18.66 15.52 1.10
CA LYS A 70 -19.45 16.76 1.14
C LYS A 70 -18.82 17.91 0.35
N THR A 71 -17.50 17.91 0.20
CA THR A 71 -16.76 19.10 -0.27
C THR A 71 -16.28 18.97 -1.70
N CYS A 72 -15.93 17.76 -2.16
CA CYS A 72 -15.21 17.56 -3.41
C CYS A 72 -16.15 17.34 -4.61
N ASP A 73 -15.72 17.81 -5.77
CA ASP A 73 -16.42 17.64 -7.06
C ASP A 73 -16.00 16.34 -7.74
N TYR A 74 -14.79 15.90 -7.48
CA TYR A 74 -14.19 14.65 -7.92
C TYR A 74 -13.67 13.89 -6.70
N ILE A 75 -13.87 12.60 -6.68
CA ILE A 75 -13.40 11.73 -5.60
C ILE A 75 -12.67 10.56 -6.23
N THR A 76 -11.48 10.26 -5.75
CA THR A 76 -10.70 9.11 -6.19
C THR A 76 -10.25 8.29 -4.99
N VAL A 77 -10.32 6.96 -5.13
CA VAL A 77 -9.98 6.03 -4.06
C VAL A 77 -8.73 5.22 -4.39
N HIS A 78 -7.83 5.12 -3.41
CA HIS A 78 -6.54 4.45 -3.52
C HIS A 78 -6.23 3.59 -2.28
N VAL A 79 -7.27 2.93 -1.75
CA VAL A 79 -7.15 2.05 -0.58
C VAL A 79 -7.19 0.59 -0.98
N PRO A 80 -6.54 -0.32 -0.24
CA PRO A 80 -6.64 -1.75 -0.46
C PRO A 80 -8.04 -2.26 -0.08
N SER A 81 -8.46 -3.39 -0.66
CA SER A 81 -9.63 -4.13 -0.19
C SER A 81 -9.28 -4.88 1.10
N THR A 82 -9.98 -4.53 2.17
CA THR A 82 -9.88 -5.15 3.50
C THR A 82 -11.29 -5.37 4.05
N LYS A 83 -11.41 -5.99 5.21
CA LYS A 83 -12.73 -6.15 5.86
C LYS A 83 -13.41 -4.80 6.14
N ASP A 84 -12.63 -3.75 6.40
CA ASP A 84 -13.12 -2.41 6.75
C ASP A 84 -13.40 -1.53 5.53
N THR A 85 -12.75 -1.80 4.39
CA THR A 85 -12.89 -0.98 3.17
C THR A 85 -13.81 -1.61 2.14
N LYS A 86 -14.11 -2.90 2.23
CA LYS A 86 -15.04 -3.59 1.33
C LYS A 86 -16.44 -2.99 1.47
N GLY A 87 -17.04 -2.55 0.35
CA GLY A 87 -18.35 -1.91 0.32
C GLY A 87 -18.40 -0.56 1.05
N MET A 88 -17.23 0.10 1.25
CA MET A 88 -17.17 1.40 1.93
C MET A 88 -17.88 2.51 1.15
N LEU A 89 -17.99 2.37 -0.17
CA LEU A 89 -18.74 3.27 -1.03
C LEU A 89 -20.12 2.68 -1.29
N ASN A 90 -21.06 3.08 -0.47
CA ASN A 90 -22.44 2.60 -0.41
C ASN A 90 -23.42 3.78 -0.48
N LYS A 91 -24.71 3.47 -0.41
CA LYS A 91 -25.82 4.44 -0.49
C LYS A 91 -25.66 5.62 0.48
N GLU A 92 -25.24 5.34 1.72
CA GLU A 92 -25.05 6.38 2.73
C GLU A 92 -23.95 7.37 2.31
N LYS A 93 -22.83 6.85 1.78
CA LYS A 93 -21.71 7.67 1.34
C LYS A 93 -22.02 8.42 0.05
N PHE A 94 -22.73 7.81 -0.88
CA PHE A 94 -23.22 8.52 -2.08
C PHE A 94 -24.17 9.66 -1.71
N ALA A 95 -25.06 9.46 -0.74
CA ALA A 95 -25.97 10.50 -0.28
C ALA A 95 -25.23 11.75 0.27
N LEU A 96 -24.04 11.58 0.87
CA LEU A 96 -23.21 12.68 1.36
C LEU A 96 -22.52 13.46 0.24
N MET A 97 -22.30 12.86 -0.94
CA MET A 97 -21.59 13.51 -2.03
C MET A 97 -22.36 14.71 -2.57
N LYS A 98 -21.67 15.63 -3.22
CA LYS A 98 -22.30 16.74 -3.94
C LYS A 98 -23.12 16.20 -5.11
N ASP A 99 -24.20 16.88 -5.44
CA ASP A 99 -24.97 16.56 -6.65
C ASP A 99 -24.11 16.76 -7.89
N GLY A 100 -24.08 15.78 -8.75
CA GLY A 100 -23.23 15.75 -9.94
C GLY A 100 -21.76 15.47 -9.67
N ALA A 101 -21.40 14.95 -8.49
CA ALA A 101 -20.03 14.50 -8.19
C ALA A 101 -19.56 13.42 -9.17
N ARG A 102 -18.26 13.29 -9.30
CA ARG A 102 -17.61 12.26 -10.12
C ARG A 102 -16.74 11.37 -9.25
N LEU A 103 -16.92 10.06 -9.39
CA LEU A 103 -16.18 9.06 -8.63
C LEU A 103 -15.26 8.28 -9.56
N LEU A 104 -13.98 8.16 -9.16
CA LEU A 104 -12.96 7.40 -9.85
C LEU A 104 -12.49 6.26 -8.93
N ASN A 105 -12.56 5.02 -9.42
CA ASN A 105 -12.10 3.85 -8.70
C ASN A 105 -11.18 3.01 -9.57
N PHE A 106 -9.88 3.19 -9.38
CA PHE A 106 -8.81 2.39 -9.97
C PHE A 106 -8.07 1.57 -8.90
N ALA A 107 -8.68 1.40 -7.72
CA ALA A 107 -8.08 0.67 -6.61
C ALA A 107 -8.53 -0.79 -6.56
N ARG A 108 -9.81 -1.03 -6.23
CA ARG A 108 -10.42 -2.38 -6.17
C ARG A 108 -11.93 -2.28 -6.43
N GLY A 109 -12.47 -3.23 -7.18
CA GLY A 109 -13.89 -3.25 -7.54
C GLY A 109 -14.84 -3.39 -6.35
N ASP A 110 -14.48 -4.20 -5.38
CA ASP A 110 -15.29 -4.53 -4.20
C ASP A 110 -15.32 -3.42 -3.10
N LEU A 111 -14.68 -2.29 -3.34
CA LEU A 111 -14.84 -1.09 -2.50
C LEU A 111 -16.21 -0.44 -2.69
N VAL A 112 -16.88 -0.69 -3.80
CA VAL A 112 -18.15 -0.09 -4.20
C VAL A 112 -19.26 -1.13 -4.14
N VAL A 113 -20.41 -0.73 -3.60
CA VAL A 113 -21.65 -1.51 -3.69
C VAL A 113 -22.33 -1.15 -5.00
N ASN A 114 -22.31 -2.06 -5.98
CA ASN A 114 -22.77 -1.77 -7.35
C ASN A 114 -24.24 -1.37 -7.43
N GLU A 115 -25.12 -1.98 -6.63
CA GLU A 115 -26.55 -1.66 -6.60
C GLU A 115 -26.76 -0.19 -6.18
N ASP A 116 -26.11 0.23 -5.11
CA ASP A 116 -26.17 1.59 -4.58
C ASP A 116 -25.55 2.61 -5.56
N LEU A 117 -24.47 2.21 -6.25
CA LEU A 117 -23.83 3.00 -7.27
C LEU A 117 -24.77 3.27 -8.46
N LEU A 118 -25.45 2.24 -8.95
CA LEU A 118 -26.41 2.38 -10.06
C LEU A 118 -27.52 3.34 -9.70
N GLU A 119 -28.12 3.22 -8.51
CA GLU A 119 -29.13 4.15 -8.00
C GLU A 119 -28.59 5.59 -7.95
N ALA A 120 -27.37 5.78 -7.47
CA ALA A 120 -26.74 7.10 -7.37
C ALA A 120 -26.44 7.73 -8.75
N VAL A 121 -26.10 6.93 -9.75
CA VAL A 121 -25.89 7.40 -11.13
C VAL A 121 -27.22 7.69 -11.82
N GLU A 122 -28.21 6.83 -11.69
CA GLU A 122 -29.54 7.00 -12.30
C GLU A 122 -30.28 8.22 -11.73
N SER A 123 -30.14 8.48 -10.45
CA SER A 123 -30.72 9.68 -9.80
C SER A 123 -29.97 10.99 -10.13
N GLY A 124 -28.81 10.92 -10.80
CA GLY A 124 -27.97 12.08 -11.07
C GLY A 124 -27.15 12.58 -9.89
N LYS A 125 -27.18 11.86 -8.76
CA LYS A 125 -26.34 12.15 -7.59
C LYS A 125 -24.88 12.07 -7.96
N LEU A 126 -24.49 11.03 -8.70
CA LEU A 126 -23.21 10.91 -9.39
C LEU A 126 -23.39 11.22 -10.87
N SER A 127 -22.67 12.21 -11.39
CA SER A 127 -22.70 12.53 -12.83
C SER A 127 -21.86 11.55 -13.65
N LYS A 128 -20.83 10.95 -13.06
CA LYS A 128 -19.97 9.94 -13.71
C LYS A 128 -19.34 9.01 -12.65
N TYR A 129 -19.24 7.73 -13.02
CA TYR A 129 -18.38 6.76 -12.38
C TYR A 129 -17.36 6.22 -13.38
N ILE A 130 -16.09 6.22 -13.00
CA ILE A 130 -14.99 5.77 -13.88
C ILE A 130 -14.22 4.67 -13.13
N THR A 131 -14.05 3.52 -13.76
CA THR A 131 -13.36 2.38 -13.15
C THR A 131 -12.66 1.54 -14.22
N ASP A 132 -11.68 0.74 -13.81
CA ASP A 132 -11.08 -0.33 -14.60
C ASP A 132 -11.42 -1.74 -14.07
N PHE A 133 -12.46 -1.83 -13.22
CA PHE A 133 -13.05 -3.08 -12.73
C PHE A 133 -14.37 -3.34 -13.42
N ALA A 134 -14.31 -4.08 -14.53
CA ALA A 134 -15.49 -4.42 -15.31
C ALA A 134 -16.40 -5.41 -14.56
N SER A 135 -17.71 -5.16 -14.55
CA SER A 135 -18.73 -6.15 -14.21
C SER A 135 -19.88 -6.06 -15.20
N GLN A 136 -20.65 -7.14 -15.33
CA GLN A 136 -21.80 -7.18 -16.27
C GLN A 136 -22.84 -6.10 -15.96
N GLU A 137 -22.97 -5.71 -14.70
CA GLU A 137 -23.92 -4.72 -14.22
C GLU A 137 -23.52 -3.29 -14.63
N LEU A 138 -22.22 -3.02 -14.81
CA LEU A 138 -21.68 -1.69 -15.08
C LEU A 138 -21.47 -1.44 -16.57
N ILE A 139 -21.20 -2.48 -17.35
CA ILE A 139 -20.88 -2.35 -18.79
C ILE A 139 -22.11 -1.85 -19.55
N GLY A 140 -21.89 -0.83 -20.39
CA GLY A 140 -22.93 -0.27 -21.27
C GLY A 140 -23.96 0.61 -20.55
N LYS A 141 -23.77 0.92 -19.27
CA LYS A 141 -24.62 1.86 -18.54
C LYS A 141 -24.23 3.30 -18.84
N ASP A 142 -25.23 4.16 -19.00
CA ASP A 142 -25.02 5.58 -19.15
C ASP A 142 -24.31 6.17 -17.94
N ASN A 143 -23.40 7.12 -18.19
CA ASN A 143 -22.61 7.78 -17.15
C ASN A 143 -21.62 6.87 -16.35
N ILE A 144 -21.45 5.62 -16.77
CA ILE A 144 -20.41 4.71 -16.25
C ILE A 144 -19.38 4.47 -17.34
N ILE A 145 -18.12 4.74 -17.05
CA ILE A 145 -17.00 4.53 -17.97
C ILE A 145 -16.15 3.39 -17.40
N VAL A 146 -16.16 2.27 -18.11
CA VAL A 146 -15.33 1.11 -17.76
C VAL A 146 -14.14 1.07 -18.71
N LEU A 147 -12.94 1.10 -18.16
CA LEU A 147 -11.67 1.02 -18.89
C LEU A 147 -11.07 -0.38 -18.73
N PRO A 148 -10.21 -0.82 -19.67
CA PRO A 148 -9.41 -2.02 -19.46
C PRO A 148 -8.45 -1.86 -18.27
N HIS A 149 -8.28 -2.91 -17.44
CA HIS A 149 -7.36 -2.92 -16.31
C HIS A 149 -5.93 -3.16 -16.78
N LEU A 150 -5.27 -2.12 -17.29
CA LEU A 150 -3.95 -2.18 -17.93
C LEU A 150 -2.89 -1.32 -17.26
N GLY A 151 -3.12 -0.88 -16.02
CA GLY A 151 -2.22 0.05 -15.32
C GLY A 151 -0.77 -0.44 -15.15
N ALA A 152 -0.55 -1.75 -15.15
CA ALA A 152 0.78 -2.37 -15.07
C ALA A 152 1.15 -3.19 -16.32
N SER A 153 0.37 -3.10 -17.40
CA SER A 153 0.52 -3.93 -18.59
C SER A 153 1.14 -3.16 -19.76
N THR A 154 2.13 -2.31 -19.46
CA THR A 154 2.99 -1.72 -20.49
C THR A 154 4.34 -2.43 -20.52
N PRO A 155 5.04 -2.50 -21.67
CA PRO A 155 6.37 -3.13 -21.74
C PRO A 155 7.34 -2.59 -20.69
N GLU A 156 7.34 -1.28 -20.45
CA GLU A 156 8.20 -0.65 -19.44
C GLU A 156 7.83 -1.06 -18.02
N SER A 157 6.52 -1.21 -17.72
CA SER A 157 6.05 -1.68 -16.41
C SER A 157 6.45 -3.13 -16.17
N GLU A 158 6.29 -4.00 -17.17
CA GLU A 158 6.65 -5.41 -17.10
C GLU A 158 8.17 -5.58 -16.88
N ASP A 159 8.98 -4.85 -17.66
CA ASP A 159 10.43 -4.81 -17.47
C ASP A 159 10.85 -4.32 -16.08
N ASN A 160 10.22 -3.27 -15.59
CA ASN A 160 10.51 -2.74 -14.27
C ASN A 160 10.08 -3.70 -13.15
N CYS A 161 8.92 -4.34 -13.27
CA CYS A 161 8.47 -5.36 -12.34
C CYS A 161 9.44 -6.55 -12.29
N ALA A 162 9.89 -7.03 -13.45
CA ALA A 162 10.87 -8.11 -13.53
C ALA A 162 12.20 -7.72 -12.87
N LYS A 163 12.73 -6.53 -13.17
CA LYS A 163 13.97 -6.03 -12.56
C LYS A 163 13.85 -5.88 -11.05
N MET A 164 12.74 -5.31 -10.57
CA MET A 164 12.49 -5.16 -9.13
C MET A 164 12.39 -6.52 -8.45
N ALA A 165 11.64 -7.47 -9.00
CA ALA A 165 11.49 -8.79 -8.44
C ALA A 165 12.84 -9.53 -8.33
N VAL A 166 13.68 -9.44 -9.36
CA VAL A 166 15.04 -10.03 -9.36
C VAL A 166 15.92 -9.36 -8.30
N GLN A 167 15.88 -8.03 -8.17
CA GLN A 167 16.67 -7.30 -7.17
C GLN A 167 16.23 -7.65 -5.74
N GLU A 168 14.93 -7.73 -5.48
CA GLU A 168 14.40 -8.10 -4.17
C GLU A 168 14.72 -9.55 -3.81
N LEU A 169 14.60 -10.47 -4.78
CA LEU A 169 14.97 -11.87 -4.58
C LEU A 169 16.48 -12.02 -4.34
N LYS A 170 17.30 -11.31 -5.09
CA LYS A 170 18.75 -11.28 -4.90
C LYS A 170 19.12 -10.79 -3.49
N ASP A 171 18.56 -9.65 -3.06
CA ASP A 171 18.81 -9.09 -1.73
C ASP A 171 18.33 -10.05 -0.63
N PHE A 172 17.17 -10.70 -0.82
CA PHE A 172 16.73 -11.75 0.10
C PHE A 172 17.67 -12.93 0.16
N LEU A 173 18.15 -13.43 -0.98
CA LEU A 173 19.03 -14.60 -1.03
C LEU A 173 20.43 -14.29 -0.49
N GLU A 174 21.00 -13.13 -0.83
CA GLU A 174 22.36 -12.76 -0.48
C GLU A 174 22.48 -12.12 0.91
N ASN A 175 21.47 -11.34 1.32
CA ASN A 175 21.51 -10.55 2.55
C ASN A 175 20.40 -10.88 3.55
N GLY A 176 19.40 -11.68 3.17
CA GLY A 176 18.27 -11.99 4.05
C GLY A 176 17.27 -10.86 4.23
N ASN A 177 17.42 -9.73 3.53
CA ASN A 177 16.50 -8.61 3.62
C ASN A 177 15.14 -8.96 3.01
N ILE A 178 14.06 -8.43 3.59
CA ILE A 178 12.70 -8.58 3.08
C ILE A 178 12.17 -7.21 2.70
N LYS A 179 11.76 -7.07 1.44
CA LYS A 179 11.15 -5.86 0.88
C LYS A 179 9.87 -6.25 0.14
N ASN A 180 8.82 -5.44 0.28
CA ASN A 180 7.53 -5.61 -0.41
C ASN A 180 6.84 -6.98 -0.24
N SER A 181 7.18 -7.74 0.79
CA SER A 181 6.53 -9.03 1.05
C SER A 181 5.05 -8.85 1.44
N VAL A 182 4.19 -9.74 0.92
CA VAL A 182 2.75 -9.74 1.20
C VAL A 182 2.46 -10.24 2.62
N ASN A 183 3.21 -11.22 3.11
CA ASN A 183 2.95 -11.96 4.35
C ASN A 183 3.99 -11.72 5.46
N PHE A 184 5.19 -11.28 5.12
CA PHE A 184 6.22 -10.95 6.10
C PHE A 184 6.41 -9.44 6.26
N PRO A 185 6.89 -8.98 7.43
CA PRO A 185 7.25 -7.59 7.62
C PRO A 185 8.48 -7.22 6.79
N ALA A 186 8.58 -5.94 6.39
CA ALA A 186 9.80 -5.44 5.78
C ALA A 186 10.93 -5.41 6.83
N VAL A 187 12.05 -6.04 6.49
CA VAL A 187 13.28 -6.06 7.30
C VAL A 187 14.45 -5.73 6.41
N ASN A 188 15.17 -4.68 6.74
CA ASN A 188 16.37 -4.26 6.02
C ASN A 188 17.47 -3.97 7.04
N GLN A 189 18.57 -4.69 6.93
CA GLN A 189 19.76 -4.50 7.74
C GLN A 189 21.00 -4.68 6.88
N PRO A 190 21.88 -3.67 6.78
CA PRO A 190 23.17 -3.83 6.12
C PRO A 190 23.90 -5.04 6.69
N ARG A 191 24.52 -5.82 5.82
CA ARG A 191 25.29 -6.99 6.25
C ARG A 191 26.76 -6.59 6.41
N GLU A 192 27.21 -6.51 7.67
CA GLU A 192 28.57 -6.13 8.03
C GLU A 192 29.35 -7.28 8.70
N SER A 193 28.64 -8.36 9.05
CA SER A 193 29.19 -9.53 9.76
C SER A 193 29.44 -10.72 8.82
N LYS A 194 30.31 -11.64 9.25
CA LYS A 194 30.68 -12.82 8.46
C LYS A 194 29.51 -13.78 8.27
N VAL A 195 28.70 -13.96 9.31
CA VAL A 195 27.58 -14.92 9.34
C VAL A 195 26.31 -14.18 9.70
N ARG A 196 25.26 -14.45 8.95
CA ARG A 196 23.90 -13.98 9.23
C ARG A 196 22.93 -15.16 9.32
N LEU A 197 22.19 -15.23 10.40
CA LEU A 197 21.07 -16.15 10.56
C LEU A 197 19.77 -15.39 10.21
N CYS A 198 18.99 -15.99 9.32
CA CYS A 198 17.68 -15.53 8.92
C CYS A 198 16.64 -16.49 9.49
N ILE A 199 15.93 -16.09 10.51
CA ILE A 199 15.03 -16.96 11.27
C ILE A 199 13.59 -16.54 11.01
N THR A 200 12.80 -17.46 10.46
CA THR A 200 11.35 -17.31 10.34
C THR A 200 10.69 -17.99 11.54
N ASN A 201 9.84 -17.29 12.28
CA ASN A 201 9.23 -17.82 13.48
C ASN A 201 7.77 -17.34 13.66
N LYS A 202 7.03 -18.04 14.48
CA LYS A 202 5.72 -17.56 14.98
C LYS A 202 5.92 -16.35 15.87
N ASN A 203 5.00 -15.38 15.80
CA ASN A 203 5.00 -14.21 16.65
C ASN A 203 4.43 -14.58 18.03
N MET A 204 5.28 -15.13 18.88
CA MET A 204 4.90 -15.58 20.22
C MET A 204 5.91 -15.13 21.29
N PRO A 205 5.49 -15.04 22.56
CA PRO A 205 6.39 -14.65 23.66
C PRO A 205 7.61 -15.56 23.78
N ASN A 206 8.70 -15.00 24.30
CA ASN A 206 9.96 -15.68 24.65
C ASN A 206 10.82 -16.25 23.50
N ILE A 207 10.41 -16.09 22.23
CA ILE A 207 11.23 -16.57 21.08
C ILE A 207 12.63 -15.96 21.10
N LEU A 208 12.73 -14.63 21.20
CA LEU A 208 14.02 -13.94 21.20
C LEU A 208 14.88 -14.32 22.40
N ALA A 209 14.28 -14.50 23.56
CA ALA A 209 14.99 -14.93 24.76
C ALA A 209 15.58 -16.35 24.59
N ARG A 210 14.84 -17.27 24.00
CA ARG A 210 15.32 -18.62 23.70
C ARG A 210 16.50 -18.61 22.72
N ILE A 211 16.37 -17.82 21.64
CA ILE A 211 17.44 -17.70 20.63
C ILE A 211 18.69 -17.07 21.28
N SER A 212 18.54 -15.96 22.00
CA SER A 212 19.66 -15.29 22.66
C SER A 212 20.34 -16.19 23.71
N LYS A 213 19.55 -17.01 24.42
CA LYS A 213 20.11 -17.99 25.36
C LYS A 213 20.96 -19.04 24.65
N LEU A 214 20.51 -19.56 23.49
CA LEU A 214 21.29 -20.51 22.71
C LEU A 214 22.63 -19.91 22.26
N PHE A 215 22.65 -18.66 21.86
CA PHE A 215 23.88 -17.94 21.54
C PHE A 215 24.80 -17.83 22.77
N ALA A 216 24.26 -17.42 23.91
CA ALA A 216 25.01 -17.27 25.16
C ALA A 216 25.57 -18.62 25.68
N ASP A 217 24.76 -19.68 25.66
CA ASP A 217 25.16 -21.03 26.10
C ASP A 217 26.34 -21.61 25.25
N HIS A 218 26.51 -21.10 24.02
CA HIS A 218 27.60 -21.51 23.10
C HIS A 218 28.68 -20.45 22.95
N ASN A 219 28.68 -19.42 23.80
CA ASN A 219 29.64 -18.31 23.78
C ASN A 219 29.77 -17.62 22.42
N LEU A 220 28.62 -17.45 21.70
CA LEU A 220 28.54 -16.73 20.44
C LEU A 220 28.10 -15.29 20.71
N ASN A 221 28.80 -14.33 20.09
CA ASN A 221 28.41 -12.94 20.17
C ASN A 221 27.34 -12.58 19.13
N ILE A 222 26.38 -11.76 19.53
CA ILE A 222 25.38 -11.14 18.63
C ILE A 222 25.85 -9.72 18.33
N GLU A 223 26.32 -9.47 17.12
CA GLU A 223 26.74 -8.14 16.67
C GLU A 223 25.52 -7.24 16.41
N ASN A 224 24.54 -7.77 15.70
CA ASN A 224 23.29 -7.09 15.40
C ASN A 224 22.12 -8.08 15.45
N MET A 225 20.97 -7.59 15.91
CA MET A 225 19.71 -8.33 15.87
C MET A 225 18.57 -7.41 15.49
N VAL A 226 17.81 -7.80 14.48
CA VAL A 226 16.55 -7.15 14.10
C VAL A 226 15.44 -8.18 14.09
N ASN A 227 14.36 -7.90 14.80
CA ASN A 227 13.13 -8.67 14.77
C ASN A 227 11.98 -7.78 14.34
N ARG A 228 11.17 -8.25 13.41
CA ARG A 228 9.92 -7.61 13.00
C ARG A 228 8.82 -8.65 12.91
N SER A 229 7.61 -8.26 13.30
CA SER A 229 6.44 -9.12 13.22
C SER A 229 5.34 -8.51 12.36
N ARG A 230 4.54 -9.38 11.76
CA ARG A 230 3.32 -9.02 11.04
C ARG A 230 2.29 -10.14 11.24
N GLY A 231 1.24 -9.85 12.00
CA GLY A 231 0.24 -10.86 12.39
C GLY A 231 0.89 -12.00 13.18
N ASP A 232 0.68 -13.22 12.74
CA ASP A 232 1.11 -14.45 13.41
C ASP A 232 2.58 -14.83 13.17
N TYR A 233 3.27 -14.10 12.30
CA TYR A 233 4.63 -14.41 11.89
C TYR A 233 5.62 -13.29 12.24
N ALA A 234 6.83 -13.69 12.55
CA ALA A 234 7.96 -12.80 12.73
C ALA A 234 9.16 -13.25 11.91
N TYR A 235 10.03 -12.32 11.62
CA TYR A 235 11.28 -12.56 10.93
C TYR A 235 12.40 -11.88 11.69
N THR A 236 13.44 -12.66 12.00
CA THR A 236 14.59 -12.23 12.79
C THR A 236 15.87 -12.37 11.97
N LEU A 237 16.63 -11.29 11.87
CA LEU A 237 18.02 -11.34 11.39
C LEU A 237 18.95 -11.25 12.60
N ILE A 238 19.95 -12.12 12.64
CA ILE A 238 21.01 -12.11 13.64
C ILE A 238 22.34 -12.15 12.93
N ASP A 239 23.19 -11.18 13.20
CA ASP A 239 24.52 -11.07 12.67
C ASP A 239 25.55 -11.47 13.74
N THR A 240 26.55 -12.26 13.35
CA THR A 240 27.67 -12.64 14.19
C THR A 240 28.95 -12.77 13.37
N ASN A 241 30.09 -12.53 14.02
CA ASN A 241 31.40 -12.78 13.44
C ASN A 241 31.96 -14.14 13.82
N ASP A 242 31.24 -14.85 14.72
CA ASP A 242 31.60 -16.19 15.15
C ASP A 242 31.15 -17.24 14.12
N ASP A 243 31.85 -18.39 14.10
CA ASP A 243 31.42 -19.50 13.25
C ASP A 243 30.32 -20.32 13.94
N VAL A 244 29.13 -20.26 13.37
CA VAL A 244 27.94 -20.95 13.90
C VAL A 244 27.97 -22.40 13.36
N ARG A 245 28.19 -23.36 14.29
CA ARG A 245 28.23 -24.78 13.97
C ARG A 245 26.84 -25.32 13.65
N GLN A 246 26.80 -26.40 12.89
CA GLN A 246 25.56 -27.02 12.43
C GLN A 246 24.66 -27.50 13.59
N ASP A 247 25.26 -28.05 14.67
CA ASP A 247 24.52 -28.51 15.85
C ASP A 247 23.76 -27.39 16.57
N ILE A 248 24.27 -26.15 16.49
CA ILE A 248 23.59 -24.96 17.04
C ILE A 248 22.41 -24.56 16.16
N ILE A 249 22.59 -24.62 14.85
CA ILE A 249 21.51 -24.31 13.87
C ILE A 249 20.36 -25.31 14.09
N GLU A 250 20.64 -26.60 14.18
CA GLU A 250 19.62 -27.62 14.43
C GLU A 250 18.88 -27.44 15.76
N ARG A 251 19.57 -26.98 16.80
CA ARG A 251 18.90 -26.62 18.08
C ARG A 251 18.01 -25.42 17.98
N ILE A 252 18.38 -24.41 17.17
CA ILE A 252 17.52 -23.25 16.92
C ILE A 252 16.29 -23.71 16.13
N GLU A 253 16.47 -24.53 15.09
CA GLU A 253 15.39 -25.07 14.27
C GLU A 253 14.40 -25.93 15.09
N ALA A 254 14.92 -26.70 16.06
CA ALA A 254 14.11 -27.54 16.94
C ALA A 254 13.37 -26.75 18.02
N ALA A 255 13.65 -25.47 18.22
CA ALA A 255 12.99 -24.64 19.22
C ALA A 255 11.52 -24.38 18.84
N GLU A 256 10.64 -24.54 19.82
CA GLU A 256 9.21 -24.30 19.62
C GLU A 256 8.92 -22.90 19.06
N GLY A 257 8.16 -22.83 17.98
CA GLY A 257 7.79 -21.60 17.31
C GLY A 257 8.73 -21.18 16.20
N ILE A 258 9.89 -21.80 16.03
CA ILE A 258 10.75 -21.62 14.87
C ILE A 258 10.16 -22.40 13.68
N ILE A 259 10.15 -21.79 12.51
CA ILE A 259 9.63 -22.36 11.26
C ILE A 259 10.77 -22.75 10.34
N ASN A 260 11.78 -21.88 10.23
CA ASN A 260 12.94 -22.10 9.36
C ASN A 260 14.11 -21.25 9.83
N VAL A 261 15.32 -21.78 9.64
CA VAL A 261 16.59 -21.07 9.84
C VAL A 261 17.41 -21.18 8.57
N ARG A 262 17.82 -20.06 8.04
CA ARG A 262 18.74 -19.98 6.90
C ARG A 262 20.00 -19.24 7.31
N VAL A 263 21.15 -19.81 7.01
CA VAL A 263 22.47 -19.21 7.28
C VAL A 263 23.06 -18.66 6.00
N ILE A 264 23.52 -17.42 6.05
CA ILE A 264 24.22 -16.72 4.98
C ILE A 264 25.66 -16.49 5.47
N LYS A 265 26.64 -17.00 4.71
CA LYS A 265 28.09 -16.85 4.97
C LYS A 265 28.74 -15.94 3.95
#